data_68879a7777bd8a9329b24da5b2cffb1e
#
_entry.id   68879a7777bd8a9329b24da5b2cffb1e
#
_cell.length_a   1.000
_cell.length_b   1.000
_cell.length_c   1.000
_cell.angle_alpha   90.00
_cell.angle_beta   90.00
_cell.angle_gamma   90.00
#
_symmetry.space_group_name_H-M   'P 1'
#
loop_
_entity.id
_entity.type
_entity.pdbx_description
1 polymer ?
#
loop_
_entity_poly.entity_id
_entity_poly.type
_entity_poly.pdbx_seq_one_letter_code
_entity_poly.pdbx_strand_id
1 'polypeptide(L)'
;MTKDEYLITDRPLKALTIFAMPMILGSFFQQVYNMADSIIVGRFVGSSALAAVGACAALTNVFICVALGAGVGAGVLVSRYFGSKEYGKMKTVVSTSLLSFLVLSLLLSVFGFSFSYVMMKALQTPSDILRTSVLYLRVYFIGFPFLFMYNILSTMFTSVGESKIPLGLLIFSSILNIFLDLWMVRTLGLGVFGAALATLIAQGVSAVLSLLLFLYRIKRYQSSFSCFDLEELSFLLRIAVPSVLQQSTVSVGMMIVQSVVNPFGTQALAGYSATMRVENVFSLIFVSIGNAVSPFVSQNLGAKKIRRIKEGYHAALLLDIVFAVFAFLIIETLHTEISSLFLGKDGTALAYQVSSDYMRWLGYFFLFMGVKMATDGVLRGLGIMRPFLVANMVNLAIRLSVALSLAPRFGISFVWIAVPAGWFVNFLISYYALKKAFLGESGLSAR
;
A
#
# COMPACT_ATOMS: atom_id res chain seq x y z
N MET A 1 -21.18 -25.48 2.84
CA MET A 1 -20.09 -24.64 2.30
C MET A 1 -20.30 -23.23 2.80
N THR A 2 -19.37 -22.72 3.56
CA THR A 2 -19.48 -21.36 4.10
C THR A 2 -19.21 -20.35 2.98
N LYS A 3 -19.92 -19.22 2.98
CA LYS A 3 -19.71 -18.12 2.00
C LYS A 3 -18.26 -17.63 1.91
N ASP A 4 -17.42 -17.99 2.86
CA ASP A 4 -16.05 -17.51 3.01
C ASP A 4 -15.03 -18.33 2.20
N GLU A 5 -15.41 -19.53 1.69
CA GLU A 5 -14.51 -20.41 0.93
C GLU A 5 -14.48 -20.14 -0.58
N TYR A 6 -15.13 -19.08 -1.07
CA TYR A 6 -15.28 -18.81 -2.51
C TYR A 6 -13.94 -18.61 -3.24
N LEU A 7 -12.88 -18.15 -2.54
CA LEU A 7 -11.53 -18.06 -3.12
C LEU A 7 -10.95 -19.44 -3.48
N ILE A 8 -11.43 -20.52 -2.83
CA ILE A 8 -10.99 -21.90 -3.05
C ILE A 8 -11.96 -22.67 -3.95
N THR A 9 -13.23 -22.21 -4.07
CA THR A 9 -14.31 -22.98 -4.72
C THR A 9 -14.82 -22.37 -6.01
N ASP A 10 -15.03 -21.05 -6.08
CA ASP A 10 -15.58 -20.37 -7.24
C ASP A 10 -14.56 -20.30 -8.40
N ARG A 11 -15.04 -20.07 -9.64
CA ARG A 11 -14.17 -19.84 -10.79
C ARG A 11 -13.16 -18.72 -10.48
N PRO A 12 -11.84 -18.89 -10.74
CA PRO A 12 -10.80 -17.97 -10.30
C PRO A 12 -11.04 -16.51 -10.68
N LEU A 13 -11.46 -16.26 -11.92
CA LEU A 13 -11.76 -14.90 -12.39
C LEU A 13 -12.88 -14.24 -11.57
N LYS A 14 -14.00 -14.95 -11.35
CA LYS A 14 -15.12 -14.46 -10.54
C LYS A 14 -14.68 -14.21 -9.10
N ALA A 15 -13.96 -15.16 -8.50
CA ALA A 15 -13.49 -15.07 -7.12
C ALA A 15 -12.55 -13.87 -6.93
N LEU A 16 -11.56 -13.69 -7.82
CA LEU A 16 -10.63 -12.56 -7.77
C LEU A 16 -11.35 -11.22 -8.01
N THR A 17 -12.27 -11.13 -8.96
CA THR A 17 -13.02 -9.90 -9.22
C THR A 17 -13.84 -9.48 -7.99
N ILE A 18 -14.62 -10.41 -7.41
CA ILE A 18 -15.44 -10.13 -6.21
C ILE A 18 -14.55 -9.73 -5.04
N PHE A 19 -13.36 -10.31 -4.94
CA PHE A 19 -12.44 -10.04 -3.84
C PHE A 19 -11.64 -8.75 -4.02
N ALA A 20 -11.17 -8.46 -5.24
CA ALA A 20 -10.36 -7.28 -5.54
C ALA A 20 -11.18 -5.98 -5.57
N MET A 21 -12.45 -6.02 -6.03
CA MET A 21 -13.27 -4.82 -6.15
C MET A 21 -13.44 -4.03 -4.84
N PRO A 22 -13.76 -4.65 -3.68
CA PRO A 22 -13.77 -3.90 -2.43
C PRO A 22 -12.41 -3.33 -2.04
N MET A 23 -11.31 -3.99 -2.38
CA MET A 23 -9.95 -3.49 -2.12
C MET A 23 -9.61 -2.28 -2.99
N ILE A 24 -9.98 -2.31 -4.27
CA ILE A 24 -9.84 -1.17 -5.20
C ILE A 24 -10.65 0.02 -4.68
N LEU A 25 -11.93 -0.19 -4.37
CA LEU A 25 -12.80 0.85 -3.83
C LEU A 25 -12.25 1.40 -2.50
N GLY A 26 -11.74 0.55 -1.61
CA GLY A 26 -11.09 0.97 -0.38
C GLY A 26 -9.89 1.88 -0.63
N SER A 27 -9.04 1.53 -1.59
CA SER A 27 -7.90 2.36 -1.97
C SER A 27 -8.32 3.73 -2.52
N PHE A 28 -9.39 3.80 -3.31
CA PHE A 28 -9.96 5.08 -3.77
C PHE A 28 -10.54 5.91 -2.61
N PHE A 29 -11.33 5.30 -1.74
CA PHE A 29 -11.86 5.98 -0.55
C PHE A 29 -10.74 6.52 0.35
N GLN A 30 -9.64 5.78 0.50
CA GLN A 30 -8.47 6.23 1.25
C GLN A 30 -7.85 7.50 0.62
N GLN A 31 -7.77 7.59 -0.71
CA GLN A 31 -7.26 8.79 -1.37
C GLN A 31 -8.21 9.99 -1.23
N VAL A 32 -9.52 9.76 -1.39
CA VAL A 32 -10.52 10.82 -1.17
C VAL A 32 -10.47 11.33 0.26
N TYR A 33 -10.34 10.45 1.24
CA TYR A 33 -10.16 10.79 2.64
C TYR A 33 -8.90 11.64 2.88
N ASN A 34 -7.74 11.22 2.36
CA ASN A 34 -6.50 11.98 2.51
C ASN A 34 -6.58 13.39 1.89
N MET A 35 -7.31 13.51 0.77
CA MET A 35 -7.59 14.83 0.16
C MET A 35 -8.50 15.67 1.03
N ALA A 36 -9.58 15.11 1.57
CA ALA A 36 -10.52 15.82 2.43
C ALA A 36 -9.83 16.37 3.69
N ASP A 37 -9.02 15.55 4.37
CA ASP A 37 -8.22 15.94 5.52
C ASP A 37 -7.29 17.13 5.18
N SER A 38 -6.55 17.02 4.07
CA SER A 38 -5.67 18.10 3.61
C SER A 38 -6.42 19.39 3.29
N ILE A 39 -7.60 19.31 2.69
CA ILE A 39 -8.45 20.47 2.39
C ILE A 39 -8.96 21.12 3.68
N ILE A 40 -9.39 20.32 4.66
CA ILE A 40 -9.88 20.83 5.95
C ILE A 40 -8.76 21.57 6.67
N VAL A 41 -7.58 20.96 6.79
CA VAL A 41 -6.42 21.60 7.42
C VAL A 41 -6.02 22.88 6.68
N GLY A 42 -5.87 22.82 5.35
CA GLY A 42 -5.47 23.97 4.55
C GLY A 42 -6.46 25.14 4.60
N ARG A 43 -7.77 24.85 4.56
CA ARG A 43 -8.82 25.87 4.52
C ARG A 43 -9.13 26.48 5.88
N PHE A 44 -9.13 25.71 6.95
CA PHE A 44 -9.57 26.17 8.28
C PHE A 44 -8.41 26.51 9.23
N VAL A 45 -7.22 25.94 9.02
CA VAL A 45 -6.05 26.26 9.87
C VAL A 45 -5.03 27.15 9.15
N GLY A 46 -4.92 26.98 7.82
CA GLY A 46 -4.06 27.80 6.98
C GLY A 46 -2.89 27.04 6.33
N SER A 47 -2.17 27.75 5.45
CA SER A 47 -1.09 27.20 4.64
C SER A 47 0.10 26.69 5.46
N SER A 48 0.46 27.40 6.54
CA SER A 48 1.56 26.97 7.44
C SER A 48 1.24 25.67 8.14
N ALA A 49 -0.03 25.43 8.51
CA ALA A 49 -0.49 24.19 9.11
C ALA A 49 -0.42 23.03 8.10
N LEU A 50 -0.87 23.27 6.86
CA LEU A 50 -0.77 22.29 5.78
C LEU A 50 0.69 21.94 5.47
N ALA A 51 1.58 22.95 5.46
CA ALA A 51 3.02 22.73 5.31
C ALA A 51 3.61 21.90 6.45
N ALA A 52 3.18 22.15 7.69
CA ALA A 52 3.63 21.37 8.86
C ALA A 52 3.22 19.90 8.78
N VAL A 53 1.97 19.62 8.40
CA VAL A 53 1.47 18.24 8.18
C VAL A 53 2.20 17.59 7.00
N GLY A 54 2.39 18.33 5.90
CA GLY A 54 3.13 17.87 4.72
C GLY A 54 4.58 17.51 5.03
N ALA A 55 5.26 18.29 5.88
CA ALA A 55 6.63 18.00 6.32
C ALA A 55 6.73 16.67 7.10
N CYS A 56 5.67 16.26 7.80
CA CYS A 56 5.62 14.98 8.51
C CYS A 56 5.35 13.78 7.58
N ALA A 57 4.77 14.02 6.39
CA ALA A 57 4.26 12.95 5.52
C ALA A 57 5.31 11.92 5.12
N ALA A 58 6.54 12.33 4.81
CA ALA A 58 7.62 11.42 4.45
C ALA A 58 7.95 10.44 5.59
N LEU A 59 8.01 10.96 6.80
CA LEU A 59 8.30 10.18 8.01
C LEU A 59 7.15 9.23 8.33
N THR A 60 5.93 9.73 8.39
CA THR A 60 4.75 8.90 8.68
C THR A 60 4.59 7.78 7.65
N ASN A 61 4.89 8.05 6.36
CA ASN A 61 4.84 7.03 5.32
C ASN A 61 5.81 5.86 5.56
N VAL A 62 7.03 6.13 6.03
CA VAL A 62 7.97 5.05 6.38
C VAL A 62 7.40 4.14 7.47
N PHE A 63 6.80 4.72 8.52
CA PHE A 63 6.17 3.92 9.58
C PHE A 63 4.93 3.16 9.09
N ILE A 64 4.14 3.74 8.18
CA ILE A 64 3.02 3.05 7.52
C ILE A 64 3.52 1.84 6.72
N CYS A 65 4.65 1.98 6.00
CA CYS A 65 5.26 0.86 5.25
C CYS A 65 5.62 -0.32 6.16
N VAL A 66 6.07 -0.04 7.40
CA VAL A 66 6.32 -1.10 8.40
C VAL A 66 5.03 -1.83 8.76
N ALA A 67 3.94 -1.10 9.02
CA ALA A 67 2.64 -1.69 9.35
C ALA A 67 2.07 -2.54 8.19
N LEU A 68 2.15 -2.02 6.97
CA LEU A 68 1.67 -2.72 5.78
C LEU A 68 2.49 -4.00 5.50
N GLY A 69 3.82 -3.91 5.57
CA GLY A 69 4.70 -5.06 5.36
C GLY A 69 4.53 -6.14 6.44
N ALA A 70 4.35 -5.74 7.70
CA ALA A 70 4.03 -6.64 8.81
C ALA A 70 2.71 -7.37 8.56
N GLY A 71 1.68 -6.64 8.11
CA GLY A 71 0.38 -7.21 7.74
C GLY A 71 0.50 -8.29 6.66
N VAL A 72 1.32 -8.07 5.63
CA VAL A 72 1.53 -9.08 4.56
C VAL A 72 2.04 -10.40 5.13
N GLY A 73 2.99 -10.37 6.07
CA GLY A 73 3.52 -11.58 6.71
C GLY A 73 2.45 -12.38 7.42
N ALA A 74 1.67 -11.72 8.27
CA ALA A 74 0.53 -12.33 8.96
C ALA A 74 -0.51 -12.86 7.97
N GLY A 75 -0.86 -12.08 6.96
CA GLY A 75 -1.90 -12.40 5.99
C GLY A 75 -1.61 -13.64 5.17
N VAL A 76 -0.37 -13.86 4.75
CA VAL A 76 0.03 -15.04 3.98
C VAL A 76 -0.14 -16.32 4.80
N LEU A 77 0.31 -16.32 6.06
CA LEU A 77 0.19 -17.51 6.93
C LEU A 77 -1.26 -17.78 7.33
N VAL A 78 -2.00 -16.75 7.73
CA VAL A 78 -3.44 -16.89 8.05
C VAL A 78 -4.20 -17.44 6.86
N SER A 79 -3.97 -16.91 5.65
CA SER A 79 -4.59 -17.42 4.41
C SER A 79 -4.25 -18.88 4.14
N ARG A 80 -2.98 -19.27 4.34
CA ARG A 80 -2.53 -20.66 4.13
C ARG A 80 -3.23 -21.63 5.07
N TYR A 81 -3.23 -21.34 6.39
CA TYR A 81 -3.88 -22.19 7.37
C TYR A 81 -5.41 -22.18 7.26
N PHE A 82 -6.00 -21.07 6.81
CA PHE A 82 -7.41 -21.03 6.45
C PHE A 82 -7.72 -22.00 5.29
N GLY A 83 -6.89 -21.98 4.25
CA GLY A 83 -7.03 -22.85 3.08
C GLY A 83 -6.83 -24.34 3.39
N SER A 84 -5.90 -24.69 4.28
CA SER A 84 -5.69 -26.07 4.74
C SER A 84 -6.69 -26.51 5.79
N LYS A 85 -7.57 -25.63 6.27
CA LYS A 85 -8.53 -25.86 7.37
C LYS A 85 -7.86 -26.17 8.73
N GLU A 86 -6.59 -25.79 8.88
CA GLU A 86 -5.85 -25.90 10.14
C GLU A 86 -6.17 -24.70 11.06
N TYR A 87 -7.44 -24.60 11.48
CA TYR A 87 -7.94 -23.43 12.22
C TYR A 87 -7.24 -23.19 13.57
N GLY A 88 -6.66 -24.23 14.18
CA GLY A 88 -5.84 -24.09 15.38
C GLY A 88 -4.58 -23.27 15.12
N LYS A 89 -3.80 -23.68 14.11
CA LYS A 89 -2.60 -22.93 13.69
C LYS A 89 -2.94 -21.54 13.18
N MET A 90 -4.05 -21.40 12.43
CA MET A 90 -4.54 -20.10 11.99
C MET A 90 -4.75 -19.14 13.18
N LYS A 91 -5.43 -19.58 14.24
CA LYS A 91 -5.64 -18.79 15.46
C LYS A 91 -4.34 -18.50 16.20
N THR A 92 -3.42 -19.47 16.26
CA THR A 92 -2.08 -19.28 16.86
C THR A 92 -1.32 -18.17 16.12
N VAL A 93 -1.30 -18.19 14.78
CA VAL A 93 -0.66 -17.14 13.98
C VAL A 93 -1.34 -15.78 14.19
N VAL A 94 -2.68 -15.74 14.23
CA VAL A 94 -3.43 -14.52 14.52
C VAL A 94 -3.01 -13.94 15.88
N SER A 95 -3.04 -14.75 16.94
CA SER A 95 -2.70 -14.31 18.30
C SER A 95 -1.23 -13.88 18.39
N THR A 96 -0.31 -14.68 17.86
CA THR A 96 1.13 -14.37 17.80
C THR A 96 1.39 -13.06 17.06
N SER A 97 0.73 -12.85 15.90
CA SER A 97 0.86 -11.61 15.12
C SER A 97 0.35 -10.40 15.88
N LEU A 98 -0.86 -10.49 16.45
CA LEU A 98 -1.47 -9.38 17.18
C LEU A 98 -0.61 -8.96 18.37
N LEU A 99 -0.12 -9.93 19.17
CA LEU A 99 0.74 -9.65 20.32
C LEU A 99 2.10 -9.07 19.89
N SER A 100 2.80 -9.71 18.95
CA SER A 100 4.13 -9.28 18.53
C SER A 100 4.09 -7.88 17.89
N PHE A 101 3.10 -7.62 17.06
CA PHE A 101 2.99 -6.34 16.37
C PHE A 101 2.40 -5.24 17.25
N LEU A 102 1.60 -5.58 18.26
CA LEU A 102 1.23 -4.62 19.29
C LEU A 102 2.47 -4.15 20.06
N VAL A 103 3.32 -5.09 20.51
CA VAL A 103 4.58 -4.74 21.18
C VAL A 103 5.47 -3.90 20.29
N LEU A 104 5.66 -4.31 19.02
CA LEU A 104 6.45 -3.55 18.06
C LEU A 104 5.89 -2.13 17.85
N SER A 105 4.58 -2.00 17.68
CA SER A 105 3.94 -0.69 17.46
C SER A 105 4.06 0.23 18.68
N LEU A 106 3.99 -0.31 19.89
CA LEU A 106 4.22 0.44 21.13
C LEU A 106 5.69 0.91 21.24
N LEU A 107 6.66 0.04 20.92
CA LEU A 107 8.08 0.42 20.90
C LEU A 107 8.34 1.53 19.86
N LEU A 108 7.79 1.39 18.66
CA LEU A 108 7.91 2.41 17.62
C LEU A 108 7.18 3.71 17.98
N SER A 109 6.06 3.63 18.69
CA SER A 109 5.31 4.77 19.22
C SER A 109 6.15 5.56 20.23
N VAL A 110 6.71 4.88 21.23
CA VAL A 110 7.57 5.51 22.25
C VAL A 110 8.83 6.12 21.60
N PHE A 111 9.47 5.37 20.68
CA PHE A 111 10.62 5.86 19.94
C PHE A 111 10.28 7.11 19.12
N GLY A 112 9.23 7.05 18.31
CA GLY A 112 8.83 8.16 17.45
C GLY A 112 8.37 9.39 18.25
N PHE A 113 7.63 9.20 19.33
CA PHE A 113 7.23 10.29 20.23
C PHE A 113 8.44 10.99 20.86
N SER A 114 9.39 10.21 21.38
CA SER A 114 10.59 10.74 22.06
C SER A 114 11.53 11.46 21.10
N PHE A 115 11.72 10.93 19.89
CA PHE A 115 12.66 11.45 18.90
C PHE A 115 12.03 12.36 17.85
N SER A 116 10.74 12.68 17.93
CA SER A 116 10.02 13.51 16.94
C SER A 116 10.70 14.86 16.67
N TYR A 117 11.23 15.53 17.67
CA TYR A 117 11.96 16.79 17.48
C TYR A 117 13.27 16.58 16.69
N VAL A 118 14.05 15.56 17.06
CA VAL A 118 15.33 15.24 16.38
C VAL A 118 15.07 14.85 14.92
N MET A 119 14.04 14.06 14.68
CA MET A 119 13.65 13.64 13.31
C MET A 119 13.26 14.83 12.44
N MET A 120 12.41 15.75 12.94
CA MET A 120 11.98 16.91 12.19
C MET A 120 13.13 17.90 11.94
N LYS A 121 14.04 18.04 12.90
CA LYS A 121 15.26 18.84 12.73
C LYS A 121 16.21 18.23 11.71
N ALA A 122 16.39 16.90 11.73
CA ALA A 122 17.20 16.18 10.75
C ALA A 122 16.66 16.31 9.31
N LEU A 123 15.32 16.42 9.15
CA LEU A 123 14.66 16.72 7.89
C LEU A 123 14.76 18.19 7.47
N GLN A 124 15.52 19.03 8.22
CA GLN A 124 15.68 20.45 7.95
C GLN A 124 14.35 21.21 7.85
N THR A 125 13.37 20.81 8.69
CA THR A 125 12.06 21.48 8.73
C THR A 125 12.23 22.96 9.10
N PRO A 126 11.62 23.90 8.36
CA PRO A 126 11.70 25.34 8.65
C PRO A 126 11.28 25.66 10.07
N SER A 127 11.99 26.62 10.70
CA SER A 127 11.84 26.95 12.13
C SER A 127 10.43 27.45 12.51
N ASP A 128 9.75 28.11 11.58
CA ASP A 128 8.39 28.66 11.73
C ASP A 128 7.31 27.54 11.88
N ILE A 129 7.50 26.42 11.23
CA ILE A 129 6.57 25.27 11.30
C ILE A 129 7.07 24.12 12.17
N LEU A 130 8.34 24.13 12.60
CA LEU A 130 8.98 23.00 13.31
C LEU A 130 8.18 22.59 14.56
N ARG A 131 7.77 23.54 15.39
CA ARG A 131 7.02 23.26 16.64
C ARG A 131 5.67 22.59 16.33
N THR A 132 4.98 23.07 15.31
CA THR A 132 3.67 22.53 14.88
C THR A 132 3.83 21.13 14.29
N SER A 133 4.87 20.90 13.47
CA SER A 133 5.18 19.59 12.91
C SER A 133 5.52 18.56 14.00
N VAL A 134 6.32 18.95 14.99
CA VAL A 134 6.66 18.08 16.13
C VAL A 134 5.41 17.74 16.94
N LEU A 135 4.51 18.70 17.19
CA LEU A 135 3.26 18.46 17.88
C LEU A 135 2.38 17.46 17.13
N TYR A 136 2.19 17.67 15.82
CA TYR A 136 1.45 16.76 14.94
C TYR A 136 2.03 15.34 14.99
N LEU A 137 3.35 15.23 14.83
CA LEU A 137 4.05 13.95 14.79
C LEU A 137 3.95 13.20 16.13
N ARG A 138 4.01 13.91 17.27
CA ARG A 138 3.82 13.31 18.59
C ARG A 138 2.42 12.72 18.75
N VAL A 139 1.38 13.45 18.36
CA VAL A 139 -0.01 12.94 18.40
C VAL A 139 -0.16 11.74 17.47
N TYR A 140 0.43 11.80 16.26
CA TYR A 140 0.46 10.68 15.34
C TYR A 140 1.09 9.42 15.96
N PHE A 141 2.23 9.55 16.64
CA PHE A 141 2.88 8.41 17.31
C PHE A 141 2.08 7.85 18.48
N ILE A 142 1.31 8.67 19.20
CA ILE A 142 0.36 8.16 20.22
C ILE A 142 -0.72 7.29 19.52
N GLY A 143 -1.18 7.69 18.34
CA GLY A 143 -2.15 6.95 17.53
C GLY A 143 -1.58 5.74 16.76
N PHE A 144 -0.25 5.66 16.65
CA PHE A 144 0.42 4.66 15.80
C PHE A 144 0.07 3.20 16.15
N PRO A 145 -0.05 2.77 17.42
CA PRO A 145 -0.50 1.43 17.75
C PRO A 145 -1.88 1.10 17.18
N PHE A 146 -2.82 2.04 17.17
CA PHE A 146 -4.15 1.84 16.59
C PHE A 146 -4.09 1.71 15.07
N LEU A 147 -3.33 2.59 14.41
CA LEU A 147 -3.09 2.50 12.97
C LEU A 147 -2.47 1.15 12.59
N PHE A 148 -1.47 0.72 13.34
CA PHE A 148 -0.77 -0.55 13.12
C PHE A 148 -1.71 -1.73 13.25
N MET A 149 -2.47 -1.79 14.36
CA MET A 149 -3.42 -2.86 14.63
C MET A 149 -4.57 -2.89 13.62
N TYR A 150 -5.08 -1.71 13.20
CA TYR A 150 -6.09 -1.63 12.14
C TYR A 150 -5.60 -2.24 10.82
N ASN A 151 -4.36 -1.93 10.39
CA ASN A 151 -3.80 -2.47 9.15
C ASN A 151 -3.62 -3.99 9.22
N ILE A 152 -3.15 -4.52 10.36
CA ILE A 152 -3.01 -5.96 10.54
C ILE A 152 -4.36 -6.66 10.52
N LEU A 153 -5.35 -6.16 11.25
CA LEU A 153 -6.69 -6.72 11.30
C LEU A 153 -7.37 -6.65 9.91
N SER A 154 -7.20 -5.56 9.16
CA SER A 154 -7.67 -5.45 7.78
C SER A 154 -7.06 -6.55 6.90
N THR A 155 -5.77 -6.80 7.05
CA THR A 155 -5.10 -7.89 6.32
C THR A 155 -5.61 -9.26 6.77
N MET A 156 -5.90 -9.47 8.04
CA MET A 156 -6.47 -10.72 8.55
C MET A 156 -7.88 -10.98 8.01
N PHE A 157 -8.73 -9.96 7.90
CA PHE A 157 -10.04 -10.08 7.24
C PHE A 157 -9.90 -10.49 5.78
N THR A 158 -9.01 -9.83 5.04
CA THR A 158 -8.76 -10.20 3.63
C THR A 158 -8.17 -11.61 3.52
N SER A 159 -7.36 -12.05 4.49
CA SER A 159 -6.76 -13.38 4.52
C SER A 159 -7.78 -14.51 4.62
N VAL A 160 -8.93 -14.28 5.25
CA VAL A 160 -10.04 -15.23 5.31
C VAL A 160 -11.10 -14.98 4.24
N GLY A 161 -10.83 -14.12 3.24
CA GLY A 161 -11.73 -13.85 2.11
C GLY A 161 -12.73 -12.72 2.33
N GLU A 162 -12.71 -12.02 3.47
CA GLU A 162 -13.67 -10.99 3.82
C GLU A 162 -13.20 -9.57 3.48
N SER A 163 -12.98 -9.24 2.20
CA SER A 163 -12.51 -7.90 1.76
C SER A 163 -13.52 -6.76 1.95
N LYS A 164 -14.81 -7.07 2.11
CA LYS A 164 -15.88 -6.07 2.30
C LYS A 164 -15.85 -5.44 3.70
N ILE A 165 -15.39 -6.16 4.73
CA ILE A 165 -15.35 -5.66 6.10
C ILE A 165 -14.33 -4.54 6.25
N PRO A 166 -13.05 -4.68 5.82
CA PRO A 166 -12.12 -3.58 5.81
C PRO A 166 -12.61 -2.34 5.06
N LEU A 167 -13.28 -2.52 3.91
CA LEU A 167 -13.89 -1.41 3.17
C LEU A 167 -14.95 -0.68 4.01
N GLY A 168 -15.87 -1.42 4.64
CA GLY A 168 -16.90 -0.83 5.49
C GLY A 168 -16.32 -0.07 6.69
N LEU A 169 -15.32 -0.63 7.34
CA LEU A 169 -14.61 0.00 8.45
C LEU A 169 -13.84 1.26 8.01
N LEU A 170 -13.23 1.23 6.82
CA LEU A 170 -12.54 2.38 6.25
C LEU A 170 -13.52 3.52 5.95
N ILE A 171 -14.66 3.22 5.31
CA ILE A 171 -15.70 4.23 5.03
C ILE A 171 -16.21 4.84 6.35
N PHE A 172 -16.51 4.01 7.34
CA PHE A 172 -16.94 4.47 8.66
C PHE A 172 -15.88 5.37 9.32
N SER A 173 -14.62 4.94 9.33
CA SER A 173 -13.49 5.69 9.87
C SER A 173 -13.31 7.04 9.18
N SER A 174 -13.41 7.06 7.85
CA SER A 174 -13.26 8.27 7.05
C SER A 174 -14.37 9.29 7.34
N ILE A 175 -15.61 8.84 7.43
CA ILE A 175 -16.74 9.71 7.78
C ILE A 175 -16.59 10.26 9.19
N LEU A 176 -16.24 9.39 10.15
CA LEU A 176 -16.01 9.79 11.54
C LEU A 176 -14.86 10.80 11.63
N ASN A 177 -13.77 10.57 10.93
CA ASN A 177 -12.63 11.49 10.93
C ASN A 177 -13.00 12.86 10.35
N ILE A 178 -13.65 12.92 9.18
CA ILE A 178 -14.09 14.19 8.57
C ILE A 178 -15.01 14.97 9.52
N PHE A 179 -15.92 14.27 10.19
CA PHE A 179 -16.79 14.90 11.19
C PHE A 179 -15.98 15.46 12.37
N LEU A 180 -15.06 14.67 12.92
CA LEU A 180 -14.21 15.09 14.02
C LEU A 180 -13.26 16.22 13.62
N ASP A 181 -12.70 16.21 12.43
CA ASP A 181 -11.86 17.28 11.88
C ASP A 181 -12.64 18.61 11.83
N LEU A 182 -13.83 18.60 11.24
CA LEU A 182 -14.68 19.79 11.18
C LEU A 182 -15.06 20.27 12.58
N TRP A 183 -15.36 19.36 13.49
CA TRP A 183 -15.71 19.73 14.86
C TRP A 183 -14.51 20.27 15.65
N MET A 184 -13.36 19.58 15.62
CA MET A 184 -12.17 19.96 16.40
C MET A 184 -11.42 21.14 15.79
N VAL A 185 -11.31 21.18 14.47
CA VAL A 185 -10.56 22.24 13.78
C VAL A 185 -11.39 23.49 13.65
N ARG A 186 -12.64 23.38 13.12
CA ARG A 186 -13.48 24.54 12.84
C ARG A 186 -14.22 25.05 14.07
N THR A 187 -14.84 24.16 14.86
CA THR A 187 -15.71 24.57 15.99
C THR A 187 -14.92 24.82 17.26
N LEU A 188 -13.96 23.93 17.61
CA LEU A 188 -13.14 24.06 18.80
C LEU A 188 -11.86 24.88 18.58
N GLY A 189 -11.48 25.17 17.35
CA GLY A 189 -10.31 25.98 17.02
C GLY A 189 -8.96 25.35 17.41
N LEU A 190 -8.88 24.00 17.53
CA LEU A 190 -7.69 23.29 18.00
C LEU A 190 -6.56 23.23 16.93
N GLY A 191 -6.77 23.78 15.74
CA GLY A 191 -5.77 23.83 14.67
C GLY A 191 -5.22 22.46 14.28
N VAL A 192 -3.91 22.38 14.06
CA VAL A 192 -3.22 21.12 13.64
C VAL A 192 -3.34 20.02 14.72
N PHE A 193 -3.36 20.40 16.00
CA PHE A 193 -3.58 19.43 17.07
C PHE A 193 -4.95 18.76 16.98
N GLY A 194 -6.00 19.53 16.62
CA GLY A 194 -7.35 19.01 16.41
C GLY A 194 -7.40 18.00 15.26
N ALA A 195 -6.77 18.27 14.13
CA ALA A 195 -6.70 17.35 13.02
C ALA A 195 -5.96 16.06 13.37
N ALA A 196 -4.81 16.16 14.04
CA ALA A 196 -4.08 14.98 14.50
C ALA A 196 -4.90 14.13 15.49
N LEU A 197 -5.61 14.79 16.42
CA LEU A 197 -6.44 14.13 17.42
C LEU A 197 -7.68 13.47 16.78
N ALA A 198 -8.32 14.11 15.81
CA ALA A 198 -9.44 13.54 15.05
C ALA A 198 -9.02 12.24 14.34
N THR A 199 -7.86 12.25 13.69
CA THR A 199 -7.28 11.07 13.04
C THR A 199 -6.99 9.96 14.05
N LEU A 200 -6.38 10.29 15.21
CA LEU A 200 -6.11 9.34 16.28
C LEU A 200 -7.40 8.68 16.78
N ILE A 201 -8.44 9.47 17.06
CA ILE A 201 -9.73 8.94 17.58
C ILE A 201 -10.40 8.06 16.51
N ALA A 202 -10.49 8.52 15.26
CA ALA A 202 -11.12 7.76 14.19
C ALA A 202 -10.40 6.41 13.95
N GLN A 203 -9.07 6.40 13.94
CA GLN A 203 -8.27 5.19 13.83
C GLN A 203 -8.40 4.29 15.07
N GLY A 204 -8.41 4.87 16.27
CA GLY A 204 -8.60 4.13 17.51
C GLY A 204 -9.93 3.40 17.55
N VAL A 205 -11.03 4.11 17.26
CA VAL A 205 -12.37 3.51 17.18
C VAL A 205 -12.41 2.38 16.13
N SER A 206 -11.82 2.62 14.96
CA SER A 206 -11.79 1.62 13.89
C SER A 206 -10.94 0.40 14.24
N ALA A 207 -9.82 0.59 14.92
CA ALA A 207 -8.98 -0.52 15.38
C ALA A 207 -9.72 -1.38 16.41
N VAL A 208 -10.40 -0.76 17.36
CA VAL A 208 -11.20 -1.47 18.39
C VAL A 208 -12.37 -2.21 17.74
N LEU A 209 -13.12 -1.55 16.84
CA LEU A 209 -14.23 -2.20 16.12
C LEU A 209 -13.73 -3.34 15.25
N SER A 210 -12.61 -3.17 14.55
CA SER A 210 -11.96 -4.24 13.75
C SER A 210 -11.62 -5.44 14.63
N LEU A 211 -11.03 -5.20 15.80
CA LEU A 211 -10.67 -6.27 16.74
C LEU A 211 -11.91 -7.02 17.23
N LEU A 212 -12.93 -6.30 17.69
CA LEU A 212 -14.17 -6.91 18.20
C LEU A 212 -14.87 -7.73 17.10
N LEU A 213 -14.99 -7.20 15.90
CA LEU A 213 -15.57 -7.90 14.76
C LEU A 213 -14.75 -9.11 14.38
N PHE A 214 -13.42 -9.00 14.36
CA PHE A 214 -12.55 -10.12 14.02
C PHE A 214 -12.62 -11.24 15.07
N LEU A 215 -12.59 -10.91 16.36
CA LEU A 215 -12.74 -11.88 17.43
C LEU A 215 -14.12 -12.58 17.40
N TYR A 216 -15.19 -11.83 17.09
CA TYR A 216 -16.52 -12.41 16.91
C TYR A 216 -16.54 -13.41 15.72
N ARG A 217 -15.92 -13.05 14.59
CA ARG A 217 -15.87 -13.89 13.40
C ARG A 217 -15.02 -15.14 13.59
N ILE A 218 -13.86 -15.04 14.23
CA ILE A 218 -12.94 -16.16 14.40
C ILE A 218 -13.45 -17.19 15.41
N LYS A 219 -14.37 -16.82 16.32
CA LYS A 219 -15.00 -17.74 17.28
C LYS A 219 -15.75 -18.89 16.59
N ARG A 220 -16.27 -18.69 15.37
CA ARG A 220 -16.96 -19.76 14.62
C ARG A 220 -16.08 -20.96 14.27
N TYR A 221 -14.77 -20.75 14.21
CA TYR A 221 -13.81 -21.82 13.95
C TYR A 221 -13.39 -22.45 15.30
N GLN A 222 -14.13 -23.46 15.74
CA GLN A 222 -13.84 -24.13 17.01
C GLN A 222 -12.55 -24.95 16.89
N SER A 223 -11.52 -24.57 17.64
CA SER A 223 -10.22 -25.24 17.70
C SER A 223 -9.41 -24.74 18.89
N SER A 224 -8.60 -25.62 19.49
CA SER A 224 -7.57 -25.22 20.45
C SER A 224 -6.45 -24.47 19.71
N PHE A 225 -5.84 -23.50 20.38
CA PHE A 225 -4.73 -22.71 19.84
C PHE A 225 -3.81 -22.23 20.97
N SER A 226 -2.56 -21.96 20.64
CA SER A 226 -1.61 -21.31 21.53
C SER A 226 -1.72 -19.80 21.42
N CYS A 227 -1.62 -19.07 22.53
CA CYS A 227 -1.64 -17.63 22.53
C CYS A 227 -0.42 -17.02 21.83
N PHE A 228 0.72 -17.70 21.89
CA PHE A 228 1.97 -17.27 21.28
C PHE A 228 2.83 -18.46 20.87
N ASP A 229 3.47 -18.38 19.70
CA ASP A 229 4.34 -19.40 19.17
C ASP A 229 5.52 -18.75 18.44
N LEU A 230 6.75 -19.08 18.86
CA LEU A 230 8.00 -18.53 18.30
C LEU A 230 8.31 -19.08 16.91
N GLU A 231 7.91 -20.30 16.60
CA GLU A 231 8.13 -20.88 15.29
C GLU A 231 7.26 -20.18 14.25
N GLU A 232 5.97 -19.98 14.56
CA GLU A 232 5.06 -19.22 13.71
C GLU A 232 5.50 -17.75 13.56
N LEU A 233 6.03 -17.13 14.63
CA LEU A 233 6.62 -15.80 14.55
C LEU A 233 7.81 -15.77 13.59
N SER A 234 8.70 -16.77 13.65
CA SER A 234 9.84 -16.87 12.74
C SER A 234 9.40 -16.98 11.28
N PHE A 235 8.39 -17.81 10.98
CA PHE A 235 7.82 -17.92 9.63
C PHE A 235 7.19 -16.61 9.16
N LEU A 236 6.43 -15.96 10.03
CA LEU A 236 5.82 -14.67 9.76
C LEU A 236 6.89 -13.60 9.42
N LEU A 237 7.95 -13.49 10.21
CA LEU A 237 9.01 -12.52 9.99
C LEU A 237 9.78 -12.76 8.70
N ARG A 238 9.95 -14.01 8.25
CA ARG A 238 10.56 -14.34 6.95
C ARG A 238 9.78 -13.76 5.75
N ILE A 239 8.49 -13.48 5.92
CA ILE A 239 7.65 -12.85 4.91
C ILE A 239 7.51 -11.35 5.17
N ALA A 240 7.30 -10.96 6.42
CA ALA A 240 7.07 -9.58 6.82
C ALA A 240 8.30 -8.69 6.54
N VAL A 241 9.50 -9.11 6.95
CA VAL A 241 10.71 -8.30 6.81
C VAL A 241 11.02 -7.96 5.35
N PRO A 242 11.05 -8.91 4.39
CA PRO A 242 11.21 -8.58 2.97
C PRO A 242 10.10 -7.66 2.43
N SER A 243 8.86 -7.81 2.92
CA SER A 243 7.74 -6.96 2.49
C SER A 243 7.89 -5.53 3.01
N VAL A 244 8.32 -5.35 4.27
CA VAL A 244 8.66 -4.03 4.84
C VAL A 244 9.79 -3.38 4.05
N LEU A 245 10.87 -4.11 3.79
CA LEU A 245 12.01 -3.60 3.02
C LEU A 245 11.58 -3.15 1.61
N GLN A 246 10.76 -3.95 0.93
CA GLN A 246 10.25 -3.61 -0.40
C GLN A 246 9.41 -2.32 -0.37
N GLN A 247 8.48 -2.18 0.58
CA GLN A 247 7.64 -0.99 0.70
C GLN A 247 8.46 0.26 1.04
N SER A 248 9.37 0.15 2.00
CA SER A 248 10.27 1.26 2.39
C SER A 248 11.18 1.68 1.24
N THR A 249 11.70 0.72 0.48
CA THR A 249 12.59 0.96 -0.67
C THR A 249 11.87 1.73 -1.78
N VAL A 250 10.60 1.42 -2.05
CA VAL A 250 9.79 2.17 -3.03
C VAL A 250 9.67 3.63 -2.60
N SER A 251 9.38 3.88 -1.33
CA SER A 251 9.23 5.24 -0.79
C SER A 251 10.54 6.05 -0.87
N VAL A 252 11.66 5.45 -0.46
CA VAL A 252 13.00 6.08 -0.58
C VAL A 252 13.34 6.34 -2.05
N GLY A 253 13.04 5.39 -2.93
CA GLY A 253 13.27 5.54 -4.37
C GLY A 253 12.51 6.72 -4.97
N MET A 254 11.26 6.93 -4.58
CA MET A 254 10.48 8.09 -5.01
C MET A 254 11.10 9.42 -4.55
N MET A 255 11.63 9.48 -3.32
CA MET A 255 12.32 10.69 -2.82
C MET A 255 13.58 11.01 -3.63
N ILE A 256 14.39 9.98 -3.97
CA ILE A 256 15.59 10.17 -4.78
C ILE A 256 15.22 10.62 -6.20
N VAL A 257 14.22 10.00 -6.82
CA VAL A 257 13.74 10.42 -8.15
C VAL A 257 13.26 11.87 -8.12
N GLN A 258 12.54 12.27 -7.07
CA GLN A 258 12.10 13.67 -6.88
C GLN A 258 13.29 14.64 -6.84
N SER A 259 14.40 14.27 -6.19
CA SER A 259 15.61 15.11 -6.14
C SER A 259 16.29 15.28 -7.50
N VAL A 260 16.11 14.30 -8.41
CA VAL A 260 16.60 14.39 -9.80
C VAL A 260 15.71 15.31 -10.64
N VAL A 261 14.41 15.37 -10.35
CA VAL A 261 13.47 16.20 -11.11
C VAL A 261 13.56 17.68 -10.73
N ASN A 262 13.83 18.00 -9.46
CA ASN A 262 13.86 19.35 -8.93
C ASN A 262 14.75 20.33 -9.74
N PRO A 263 15.98 19.97 -10.21
CA PRO A 263 16.84 20.86 -10.98
C PRO A 263 16.29 21.27 -12.37
N PHE A 264 15.30 20.55 -12.91
CA PHE A 264 14.70 20.89 -14.21
C PHE A 264 13.78 22.14 -14.18
N GLY A 265 13.63 22.74 -13.01
CA GLY A 265 12.88 23.95 -12.82
C GLY A 265 11.39 23.73 -12.46
N THR A 266 10.77 24.79 -11.96
CA THR A 266 9.42 24.74 -11.37
C THR A 266 8.34 24.28 -12.35
N GLN A 267 8.47 24.65 -13.62
CA GLN A 267 7.47 24.32 -14.65
C GLN A 267 7.52 22.82 -15.04
N ALA A 268 8.72 22.28 -15.24
CA ALA A 268 8.89 20.84 -15.47
C ALA A 268 8.44 20.02 -14.26
N LEU A 269 8.77 20.48 -13.05
CA LEU A 269 8.33 19.89 -11.80
C LEU A 269 6.80 19.90 -11.65
N ALA A 270 6.14 20.98 -12.05
CA ALA A 270 4.67 21.06 -12.02
C ALA A 270 4.02 20.02 -12.94
N GLY A 271 4.50 19.88 -14.19
CA GLY A 271 4.02 18.88 -15.14
C GLY A 271 4.27 17.44 -14.64
N TYR A 272 5.48 17.17 -14.15
CA TYR A 272 5.84 15.90 -13.55
C TYR A 272 4.93 15.55 -12.36
N SER A 273 4.73 16.49 -11.43
CA SER A 273 3.90 16.27 -10.23
C SER A 273 2.42 16.05 -10.57
N ALA A 274 1.89 16.74 -11.60
CA ALA A 274 0.54 16.52 -12.09
C ALA A 274 0.37 15.05 -12.55
N THR A 275 1.31 14.56 -13.37
CA THR A 275 1.27 13.18 -13.86
C THR A 275 1.47 12.15 -12.76
N MET A 276 2.35 12.40 -11.76
CA MET A 276 2.52 11.52 -10.60
C MET A 276 1.21 11.30 -9.83
N ARG A 277 0.35 12.31 -9.73
CA ARG A 277 -0.97 12.16 -9.10
C ARG A 277 -1.87 11.23 -9.91
N VAL A 278 -1.84 11.33 -11.23
CA VAL A 278 -2.59 10.45 -12.14
C VAL A 278 -2.04 9.03 -12.08
N GLU A 279 -0.72 8.85 -12.13
CA GLU A 279 -0.06 7.55 -11.97
C GLU A 279 -0.48 6.88 -10.66
N ASN A 280 -0.50 7.61 -9.55
CA ASN A 280 -0.92 7.07 -8.26
C ASN A 280 -2.35 6.53 -8.31
N VAL A 281 -3.30 7.25 -8.94
CA VAL A 281 -4.70 6.80 -9.05
C VAL A 281 -4.82 5.51 -9.84
N PHE A 282 -4.20 5.42 -11.02
CA PHE A 282 -4.24 4.19 -11.82
C PHE A 282 -3.47 3.04 -11.16
N SER A 283 -2.35 3.34 -10.51
CA SER A 283 -1.55 2.35 -9.78
C SER A 283 -2.30 1.64 -8.66
N LEU A 284 -3.26 2.32 -8.00
CA LEU A 284 -4.09 1.72 -6.95
C LEU A 284 -4.82 0.48 -7.43
N ILE A 285 -5.26 0.45 -8.68
CA ILE A 285 -5.98 -0.69 -9.27
C ILE A 285 -5.06 -1.91 -9.35
N PHE A 286 -3.90 -1.75 -9.98
CA PHE A 286 -2.93 -2.83 -10.17
C PHE A 286 -2.36 -3.34 -8.83
N VAL A 287 -2.05 -2.43 -7.90
CA VAL A 287 -1.60 -2.77 -6.55
C VAL A 287 -2.68 -3.55 -5.80
N SER A 288 -3.95 -3.16 -5.92
CA SER A 288 -5.07 -3.85 -5.27
C SER A 288 -5.29 -5.25 -5.84
N ILE A 289 -5.17 -5.42 -7.17
CA ILE A 289 -5.22 -6.75 -7.81
C ILE A 289 -4.07 -7.62 -7.31
N GLY A 290 -2.83 -7.13 -7.32
CA GLY A 290 -1.68 -7.86 -6.78
C GLY A 290 -1.82 -8.22 -5.29
N ASN A 291 -2.43 -7.35 -4.49
CA ASN A 291 -2.74 -7.61 -3.09
C ASN A 291 -3.85 -8.66 -2.93
N ALA A 292 -4.83 -8.72 -3.85
CA ALA A 292 -5.88 -9.73 -3.86
C ALA A 292 -5.36 -11.11 -4.29
N VAL A 293 -4.39 -11.15 -5.20
CA VAL A 293 -3.77 -12.39 -5.67
C VAL A 293 -3.06 -13.13 -4.52
N SER A 294 -2.41 -12.42 -3.61
CA SER A 294 -1.63 -13.03 -2.52
C SER A 294 -2.47 -13.94 -1.60
N PRO A 295 -3.60 -13.49 -1.00
CA PRO A 295 -4.48 -14.36 -0.22
C PRO A 295 -5.10 -15.48 -1.05
N PHE A 296 -5.51 -15.21 -2.30
CA PHE A 296 -6.03 -16.23 -3.21
C PHE A 296 -5.03 -17.38 -3.39
N VAL A 297 -3.78 -17.06 -3.69
CA VAL A 297 -2.70 -18.03 -3.87
C VAL A 297 -2.42 -18.77 -2.58
N SER A 298 -2.30 -18.08 -1.45
CA SER A 298 -2.01 -18.69 -0.15
C SER A 298 -3.09 -19.66 0.30
N GLN A 299 -4.37 -19.30 0.13
CA GLN A 299 -5.50 -20.18 0.46
C GLN A 299 -5.51 -21.44 -0.43
N ASN A 300 -5.30 -21.26 -1.75
CA ASN A 300 -5.26 -22.39 -2.68
C ASN A 300 -4.02 -23.28 -2.47
N LEU A 301 -2.89 -22.70 -2.04
CA LEU A 301 -1.71 -23.46 -1.64
C LEU A 301 -2.01 -24.31 -0.39
N GLY A 302 -2.60 -23.74 0.65
CA GLY A 302 -3.05 -24.45 1.83
C GLY A 302 -4.04 -25.57 1.51
N ALA A 303 -4.96 -25.33 0.58
CA ALA A 303 -5.91 -26.33 0.09
C ALA A 303 -5.30 -27.34 -0.90
N LYS A 304 -3.98 -27.29 -1.17
CA LYS A 304 -3.26 -28.13 -2.13
C LYS A 304 -3.80 -28.09 -3.57
N LYS A 305 -4.41 -26.96 -3.96
CA LYS A 305 -5.03 -26.74 -5.29
C LYS A 305 -4.09 -25.99 -6.24
N ILE A 306 -2.93 -26.57 -6.55
CA ILE A 306 -1.86 -25.94 -7.36
C ILE A 306 -2.36 -25.50 -8.73
N ARG A 307 -3.21 -26.31 -9.40
CA ARG A 307 -3.80 -25.94 -10.70
C ARG A 307 -4.59 -24.64 -10.61
N ARG A 308 -5.34 -24.44 -9.52
CA ARG A 308 -6.09 -23.20 -9.32
C ARG A 308 -5.20 -21.97 -9.10
N ILE A 309 -4.00 -22.14 -8.55
CA ILE A 309 -3.02 -21.05 -8.46
C ILE A 309 -2.62 -20.56 -9.86
N LYS A 310 -2.33 -21.50 -10.78
CA LYS A 310 -2.03 -21.16 -12.19
C LYS A 310 -3.21 -20.47 -12.88
N GLU A 311 -4.41 -21.01 -12.72
CA GLU A 311 -5.65 -20.43 -13.28
C GLU A 311 -5.93 -19.04 -12.68
N GLY A 312 -5.70 -18.84 -11.38
CA GLY A 312 -5.83 -17.55 -10.70
C GLY A 312 -4.82 -16.51 -11.17
N TYR A 313 -3.59 -16.93 -11.42
CA TYR A 313 -2.58 -16.05 -12.02
C TYR A 313 -3.02 -15.56 -13.40
N HIS A 314 -3.49 -16.46 -14.29
CA HIS A 314 -4.02 -16.04 -15.59
C HIS A 314 -5.26 -15.14 -15.47
N ALA A 315 -6.13 -15.40 -14.48
CA ALA A 315 -7.28 -14.55 -14.22
C ALA A 315 -6.86 -13.14 -13.78
N ALA A 316 -5.84 -13.04 -12.94
CA ALA A 316 -5.28 -11.74 -12.51
C ALA A 316 -4.67 -10.99 -13.70
N LEU A 317 -3.88 -11.67 -14.53
CA LEU A 317 -3.33 -11.07 -15.75
C LEU A 317 -4.44 -10.56 -16.69
N LEU A 318 -5.54 -11.30 -16.83
CA LEU A 318 -6.68 -10.85 -17.64
C LEU A 318 -7.32 -9.57 -17.06
N LEU A 319 -7.49 -9.49 -15.74
CA LEU A 319 -7.97 -8.28 -15.09
C LEU A 319 -7.02 -7.11 -15.31
N ASP A 320 -5.71 -7.33 -15.15
CA ASP A 320 -4.70 -6.31 -15.39
C ASP A 320 -4.68 -5.81 -16.83
N ILE A 321 -4.85 -6.71 -17.82
CA ILE A 321 -4.97 -6.35 -19.24
C ILE A 321 -6.20 -5.46 -19.47
N VAL A 322 -7.36 -5.85 -18.92
CA VAL A 322 -8.60 -5.06 -19.07
C VAL A 322 -8.44 -3.66 -18.49
N PHE A 323 -7.88 -3.56 -17.28
CA PHE A 323 -7.66 -2.26 -16.65
C PHE A 323 -6.53 -1.45 -17.33
N ALA A 324 -5.49 -2.09 -17.85
CA ALA A 324 -4.43 -1.41 -18.58
C ALA A 324 -4.95 -0.82 -19.91
N VAL A 325 -5.78 -1.57 -20.64
CA VAL A 325 -6.44 -1.06 -21.87
C VAL A 325 -7.38 0.09 -21.51
N PHE A 326 -8.16 -0.02 -20.44
CA PHE A 326 -9.04 1.06 -19.99
C PHE A 326 -8.25 2.31 -19.60
N ALA A 327 -7.17 2.17 -18.83
CA ALA A 327 -6.29 3.28 -18.46
C ALA A 327 -5.63 3.92 -19.67
N PHE A 328 -5.14 3.11 -20.63
CA PHE A 328 -4.58 3.56 -21.90
C PHE A 328 -5.59 4.40 -22.70
N LEU A 329 -6.82 3.92 -22.87
CA LEU A 329 -7.86 4.64 -23.60
C LEU A 329 -8.22 5.97 -22.95
N ILE A 330 -8.36 6.00 -21.61
CA ILE A 330 -8.62 7.24 -20.88
C ILE A 330 -7.47 8.23 -21.07
N ILE A 331 -6.24 7.79 -20.90
CA ILE A 331 -5.08 8.67 -21.01
C ILE A 331 -4.92 9.18 -22.44
N GLU A 332 -5.00 8.31 -23.44
CA GLU A 332 -4.80 8.71 -24.84
C GLU A 332 -5.87 9.70 -25.32
N THR A 333 -7.12 9.57 -24.80
CA THR A 333 -8.22 10.47 -25.17
C THR A 333 -8.30 11.73 -24.34
N LEU A 334 -7.90 11.69 -23.04
CA LEU A 334 -8.18 12.76 -22.08
C LEU A 334 -6.91 13.32 -21.40
N HIS A 335 -5.68 13.02 -21.88
CA HIS A 335 -4.46 13.49 -21.21
C HIS A 335 -4.37 15.02 -21.09
N THR A 336 -4.88 15.78 -22.08
CA THR A 336 -4.88 17.24 -22.07
C THR A 336 -5.86 17.78 -21.04
N GLU A 337 -7.08 17.25 -21.00
CA GLU A 337 -8.12 17.62 -20.04
C GLU A 337 -7.69 17.27 -18.62
N ILE A 338 -7.13 16.07 -18.41
CA ILE A 338 -6.61 15.64 -17.12
C ILE A 338 -5.47 16.56 -16.67
N SER A 339 -4.52 16.89 -17.57
CA SER A 339 -3.44 17.83 -17.25
C SER A 339 -4.00 19.20 -16.86
N SER A 340 -5.05 19.68 -17.53
CA SER A 340 -5.67 20.98 -17.25
C SER A 340 -6.33 21.04 -15.87
N LEU A 341 -6.84 19.92 -15.34
CA LEU A 341 -7.39 19.85 -13.99
C LEU A 341 -6.34 20.13 -12.90
N PHE A 342 -5.08 19.76 -13.15
CA PHE A 342 -4.00 19.93 -12.19
C PHE A 342 -3.17 21.20 -12.41
N LEU A 343 -2.94 21.58 -13.66
CA LEU A 343 -2.10 22.73 -14.01
C LEU A 343 -2.90 24.04 -14.12
N GLY A 344 -4.21 23.96 -14.32
CA GLY A 344 -5.08 25.14 -14.41
C GLY A 344 -4.71 26.08 -15.55
N LYS A 345 -5.26 27.29 -15.53
CA LYS A 345 -5.00 28.31 -16.55
C LYS A 345 -3.59 28.93 -16.49
N ASP A 346 -2.92 28.77 -15.33
CA ASP A 346 -1.58 29.32 -15.08
C ASP A 346 -0.46 28.36 -15.50
N GLY A 347 -0.82 27.17 -15.99
CA GLY A 347 0.13 26.18 -16.49
C GLY A 347 0.84 26.66 -17.75
N THR A 348 2.17 26.58 -17.76
CA THR A 348 2.97 26.93 -18.95
C THR A 348 2.93 25.83 -20.00
N ALA A 349 3.25 26.15 -21.25
CA ALA A 349 3.36 25.17 -22.33
C ALA A 349 4.31 24.04 -22.00
N LEU A 350 5.44 24.32 -21.32
CA LEU A 350 6.39 23.31 -20.87
C LEU A 350 5.77 22.35 -19.82
N ALA A 351 5.03 22.86 -18.84
CA ALA A 351 4.37 22.04 -17.84
C ALA A 351 3.33 21.10 -18.47
N TYR A 352 2.55 21.61 -19.41
CA TYR A 352 1.58 20.80 -20.16
C TYR A 352 2.27 19.73 -21.02
N GLN A 353 3.35 20.10 -21.71
CA GLN A 353 4.12 19.16 -22.53
C GLN A 353 4.70 18.02 -21.67
N VAL A 354 5.40 18.36 -20.58
CA VAL A 354 5.98 17.36 -19.65
C VAL A 354 4.90 16.44 -19.09
N SER A 355 3.75 17.01 -18.69
CA SER A 355 2.63 16.22 -18.16
C SER A 355 2.06 15.28 -19.22
N SER A 356 1.80 15.77 -20.42
CA SER A 356 1.25 14.99 -21.53
C SER A 356 2.20 13.87 -21.97
N ASP A 357 3.49 14.19 -22.19
CA ASP A 357 4.49 13.22 -22.64
C ASP A 357 4.68 12.09 -21.61
N TYR A 358 4.79 12.46 -20.34
CA TYR A 358 4.92 11.47 -19.27
C TYR A 358 3.65 10.60 -19.11
N MET A 359 2.47 11.22 -19.14
CA MET A 359 1.19 10.53 -18.96
C MET A 359 0.94 9.53 -20.10
N ARG A 360 1.16 9.92 -21.36
CA ARG A 360 1.03 9.03 -22.51
C ARG A 360 2.05 7.90 -22.46
N TRP A 361 3.29 8.21 -22.09
CA TRP A 361 4.31 7.17 -21.90
C TRP A 361 3.87 6.11 -20.87
N LEU A 362 3.37 6.52 -19.73
CA LEU A 362 2.84 5.59 -18.72
C LEU A 362 1.67 4.77 -19.26
N GLY A 363 0.75 5.41 -19.99
CA GLY A 363 -0.41 4.75 -20.60
C GLY A 363 -0.03 3.53 -21.43
N TYR A 364 1.01 3.63 -22.25
CA TYR A 364 1.52 2.51 -23.06
C TYR A 364 2.06 1.35 -22.22
N PHE A 365 2.54 1.63 -21.01
CA PHE A 365 3.30 0.65 -20.22
C PHE A 365 2.60 0.21 -18.92
N PHE A 366 1.39 0.67 -18.62
CA PHE A 366 0.65 0.21 -17.44
C PHE A 366 0.43 -1.31 -17.43
N LEU A 367 0.40 -1.95 -18.60
CA LEU A 367 0.35 -3.40 -18.68
C LEU A 367 1.55 -4.07 -17.96
N PHE A 368 2.76 -3.52 -18.12
CA PHE A 368 3.93 -4.06 -17.41
C PHE A 368 3.82 -3.91 -15.90
N MET A 369 3.22 -2.82 -15.44
CA MET A 369 2.91 -2.64 -14.02
C MET A 369 1.94 -3.71 -13.51
N GLY A 370 0.84 -3.95 -14.22
CA GLY A 370 -0.16 -4.95 -13.86
C GLY A 370 0.46 -6.35 -13.79
N VAL A 371 1.12 -6.78 -14.86
CA VAL A 371 1.78 -8.09 -14.92
C VAL A 371 2.80 -8.27 -13.80
N LYS A 372 3.60 -7.23 -13.50
CA LYS A 372 4.54 -7.21 -12.39
C LYS A 372 3.81 -7.37 -11.05
N MET A 373 2.72 -6.62 -10.82
CA MET A 373 1.98 -6.66 -9.55
C MET A 373 1.29 -8.00 -9.32
N ALA A 374 0.69 -8.60 -10.36
CA ALA A 374 0.11 -9.94 -10.28
C ALA A 374 1.17 -11.00 -9.96
N THR A 375 2.33 -10.96 -10.66
CA THR A 375 3.42 -11.93 -10.44
C THR A 375 4.01 -11.79 -9.03
N ASP A 376 4.24 -10.57 -8.55
CA ASP A 376 4.69 -10.28 -7.19
C ASP A 376 3.66 -10.77 -6.15
N GLY A 377 2.36 -10.62 -6.44
CA GLY A 377 1.27 -11.15 -5.62
C GLY A 377 1.34 -12.68 -5.47
N VAL A 378 1.60 -13.40 -6.57
CA VAL A 378 1.78 -14.86 -6.54
C VAL A 378 3.00 -15.26 -5.72
N LEU A 379 4.16 -14.61 -5.93
CA LEU A 379 5.37 -14.91 -5.16
C LEU A 379 5.17 -14.71 -3.66
N ARG A 380 4.50 -13.62 -3.26
CA ARG A 380 4.13 -13.36 -1.86
C ARG A 380 3.21 -14.45 -1.32
N GLY A 381 2.16 -14.80 -2.06
CA GLY A 381 1.21 -15.83 -1.68
C GLY A 381 1.85 -17.23 -1.52
N LEU A 382 2.84 -17.55 -2.33
CA LEU A 382 3.65 -18.76 -2.21
C LEU A 382 4.69 -18.68 -1.09
N GLY A 383 4.98 -17.50 -0.55
CA GLY A 383 6.05 -17.27 0.43
C GLY A 383 7.46 -17.26 -0.18
N ILE A 384 7.58 -17.07 -1.49
CA ILE A 384 8.87 -17.03 -2.22
C ILE A 384 9.43 -15.61 -2.15
N MET A 385 9.95 -15.23 -0.97
CA MET A 385 10.27 -13.84 -0.67
C MET A 385 11.64 -13.36 -1.18
N ARG A 386 12.63 -14.25 -1.34
CA ARG A 386 13.97 -13.83 -1.82
C ARG A 386 13.92 -13.32 -3.25
N PRO A 387 13.40 -14.04 -4.26
CA PRO A 387 13.26 -13.51 -5.61
C PRO A 387 12.37 -12.27 -5.68
N PHE A 388 11.27 -12.23 -4.91
CA PHE A 388 10.41 -11.06 -4.80
C PHE A 388 11.18 -9.81 -4.38
N LEU A 389 12.00 -9.90 -3.32
CA LEU A 389 12.80 -8.78 -2.83
C LEU A 389 13.85 -8.37 -3.88
N VAL A 390 14.60 -9.34 -4.43
CA VAL A 390 15.63 -9.07 -5.44
C VAL A 390 15.03 -8.38 -6.66
N ALA A 391 13.90 -8.85 -7.17
CA ALA A 391 13.23 -8.23 -8.33
C ALA A 391 12.86 -6.77 -8.07
N ASN A 392 12.34 -6.46 -6.86
CA ASN A 392 11.98 -5.10 -6.49
C ASN A 392 13.21 -4.21 -6.26
N MET A 393 14.32 -4.75 -5.70
CA MET A 393 15.59 -4.02 -5.56
C MET A 393 16.20 -3.70 -6.94
N VAL A 394 16.20 -4.65 -7.86
CA VAL A 394 16.69 -4.45 -9.24
C VAL A 394 15.84 -3.41 -9.97
N ASN A 395 14.52 -3.48 -9.84
CA ASN A 395 13.62 -2.45 -10.38
C ASN A 395 14.01 -1.05 -9.89
N LEU A 396 14.19 -0.88 -8.58
CA LEU A 396 14.62 0.40 -8.03
C LEU A 396 15.99 0.81 -8.55
N ALA A 397 16.97 -0.10 -8.55
CA ALA A 397 18.32 0.18 -9.04
C ALA A 397 18.31 0.67 -10.48
N ILE A 398 17.53 0.05 -11.37
CA ILE A 398 17.36 0.49 -12.77
C ILE A 398 16.79 1.91 -12.81
N ARG A 399 15.68 2.16 -12.09
CA ARG A 399 15.04 3.47 -12.07
C ARG A 399 15.98 4.57 -11.60
N LEU A 400 16.72 4.32 -10.51
CA LEU A 400 17.68 5.28 -9.96
C LEU A 400 18.88 5.47 -10.86
N SER A 401 19.48 4.40 -11.40
CA SER A 401 20.64 4.49 -12.27
C SER A 401 20.33 5.28 -13.54
N VAL A 402 19.19 5.00 -14.19
CA VAL A 402 18.77 5.73 -15.40
C VAL A 402 18.43 7.18 -15.06
N ALA A 403 17.66 7.44 -14.01
CA ALA A 403 17.30 8.80 -13.62
C ALA A 403 18.53 9.64 -13.24
N LEU A 404 19.44 9.11 -12.42
CA LEU A 404 20.61 9.85 -11.96
C LEU A 404 21.68 10.06 -13.06
N SER A 405 21.85 9.09 -13.97
CA SER A 405 22.92 9.15 -14.98
C SER A 405 22.48 9.79 -16.30
N LEU A 406 21.25 9.50 -16.77
CA LEU A 406 20.79 9.93 -18.09
C LEU A 406 19.90 11.17 -18.04
N ALA A 407 19.07 11.37 -17.02
CA ALA A 407 18.22 12.55 -16.97
C ALA A 407 18.99 13.89 -16.95
N PRO A 408 20.09 14.05 -16.20
CA PRO A 408 20.87 15.29 -16.22
C PRO A 408 21.53 15.59 -17.58
N ARG A 409 21.75 14.55 -18.41
CA ARG A 409 22.46 14.69 -19.71
C ARG A 409 21.51 14.81 -20.89
N PHE A 410 20.39 14.11 -20.85
CA PHE A 410 19.49 13.95 -22.01
C PHE A 410 18.09 14.50 -21.76
N GLY A 411 17.82 15.02 -20.57
CA GLY A 411 16.56 15.66 -20.24
C GLY A 411 15.64 14.84 -19.33
N ILE A 412 14.62 15.53 -18.80
CA ILE A 412 13.68 15.00 -17.79
C ILE A 412 12.96 13.73 -18.23
N SER A 413 12.80 13.48 -19.54
CA SER A 413 12.12 12.31 -20.09
C SER A 413 12.73 10.99 -19.63
N PHE A 414 14.04 10.97 -19.35
CA PHE A 414 14.70 9.76 -18.86
C PHE A 414 14.29 9.36 -17.42
N VAL A 415 13.66 10.26 -16.68
CA VAL A 415 13.09 9.94 -15.37
C VAL A 415 11.95 8.93 -15.51
N TRP A 416 11.02 9.16 -16.46
CA TRP A 416 9.88 8.26 -16.65
C TRP A 416 10.13 7.13 -17.64
N ILE A 417 11.08 7.26 -18.58
CA ILE A 417 11.48 6.16 -19.47
C ILE A 417 12.03 4.96 -18.65
N ALA A 418 12.72 5.23 -17.54
CA ALA A 418 13.26 4.20 -16.65
C ALA A 418 12.17 3.36 -15.96
N VAL A 419 10.97 3.90 -15.77
CA VAL A 419 9.91 3.26 -14.97
C VAL A 419 9.45 1.94 -15.59
N PRO A 420 9.02 1.88 -16.87
CA PRO A 420 8.62 0.62 -17.49
C PRO A 420 9.77 -0.38 -17.63
N ALA A 421 11.00 0.09 -17.88
CA ALA A 421 12.16 -0.78 -17.92
C ALA A 421 12.37 -1.51 -16.59
N GLY A 422 12.22 -0.79 -15.46
CA GLY A 422 12.26 -1.38 -14.13
C GLY A 422 11.14 -2.39 -13.90
N TRP A 423 9.89 -2.10 -14.31
CA TRP A 423 8.77 -3.02 -14.20
C TRP A 423 8.98 -4.30 -15.02
N PHE A 424 9.48 -4.14 -16.24
CA PHE A 424 9.74 -5.28 -17.14
C PHE A 424 10.81 -6.21 -16.59
N VAL A 425 11.95 -5.69 -16.13
CA VAL A 425 13.02 -6.51 -15.53
C VAL A 425 12.58 -7.16 -14.23
N ASN A 426 11.83 -6.44 -13.38
CA ASN A 426 11.21 -7.04 -12.19
C ASN A 426 10.33 -8.23 -12.59
N PHE A 427 9.43 -8.04 -13.57
CA PHE A 427 8.58 -9.13 -14.07
C PHE A 427 9.40 -10.32 -14.54
N LEU A 428 10.47 -10.13 -15.31
CA LEU A 428 11.29 -11.24 -15.81
C LEU A 428 11.91 -12.05 -14.66
N ILE A 429 12.46 -11.38 -13.64
CA ILE A 429 13.05 -12.05 -12.46
C ILE A 429 11.97 -12.80 -11.69
N SER A 430 10.85 -12.14 -11.40
CA SER A 430 9.74 -12.71 -10.67
C SER A 430 9.09 -13.88 -11.42
N TYR A 431 8.91 -13.77 -12.73
CA TYR A 431 8.35 -14.82 -13.58
C TYR A 431 9.27 -16.03 -13.70
N TYR A 432 10.58 -15.82 -13.83
CA TYR A 432 11.55 -16.92 -13.84
C TYR A 432 11.50 -17.71 -12.51
N ALA A 433 11.45 -17.02 -11.39
CA ALA A 433 11.32 -17.64 -10.08
C ALA A 433 9.98 -18.41 -9.94
N LEU A 434 8.89 -17.83 -10.45
CA LEU A 434 7.57 -18.47 -10.45
C LEU A 434 7.56 -19.72 -11.34
N LYS A 435 8.12 -19.64 -12.56
CA LYS A 435 8.25 -20.79 -13.48
C LYS A 435 9.03 -21.94 -12.85
N LYS A 436 10.16 -21.63 -12.19
CA LYS A 436 10.95 -22.60 -11.45
C LYS A 436 10.16 -23.26 -10.31
N ALA A 437 9.36 -22.47 -9.57
CA ALA A 437 8.51 -22.98 -8.50
C ALA A 437 7.43 -23.96 -9.04
N PHE A 438 6.82 -23.64 -10.18
CA PHE A 438 5.81 -24.52 -10.80
C PHE A 438 6.40 -25.77 -11.46
N LEU A 439 7.65 -25.74 -11.92
CA LEU A 439 8.34 -26.93 -12.42
C LEU A 439 8.77 -27.89 -11.30
N GLY A 440 9.03 -27.35 -10.10
CA GLY A 440 9.33 -28.14 -8.91
C GLY A 440 8.10 -28.43 -8.04
N GLU A 441 6.98 -28.83 -8.64
CA GLU A 441 5.68 -29.06 -7.96
C GLU A 441 5.76 -29.95 -6.72
N SER A 442 6.66 -30.95 -6.71
CA SER A 442 6.95 -31.76 -5.51
C SER A 442 7.48 -30.97 -4.31
N GLY A 443 8.15 -29.82 -4.55
CA GLY A 443 8.63 -28.93 -3.48
C GLY A 443 7.58 -27.95 -2.96
N LEU A 444 6.54 -27.63 -3.73
CA LEU A 444 5.44 -26.74 -3.30
C LEU A 444 4.44 -27.45 -2.38
N SER A 445 4.26 -28.76 -2.55
CA SER A 445 3.37 -29.58 -1.68
C SER A 445 3.99 -29.91 -0.33
N ALA A 446 5.31 -29.76 -0.17
CA ALA A 446 6.07 -30.07 1.04
C ALA A 446 6.39 -28.80 1.90
N ARG A 447 6.06 -27.62 1.43
CA ARG A 447 6.20 -26.32 2.14
C ARG A 447 4.87 -25.84 2.68
#